data_416e9ba17dabd8c1e7f26b32c0282403
#
_entry.id   416e9ba17dabd8c1e7f26b32c0282403
#
_cell.length_a   1.000
_cell.length_b   1.000
_cell.length_c   1.000
_cell.angle_alpha   90.00
_cell.angle_beta   90.00
_cell.angle_gamma   90.00
#
_symmetry.space_group_name_H-M   'P 1'
#
loop_
_entity.id
_entity.type
_entity.pdbx_description
1 polymer ?
#
loop_
_entity_poly.entity_id
_entity_poly.type
_entity_poly.pdbx_seq_one_letter_code
_entity_poly.pdbx_strand_id
1 'polypeptide(L)'
;MEKVDFLRKKYPKFIYEKYSYEISGNNLEIFFDFRVEPNISFKPRVTIENIDKSQMEKVEDRALNNLIFNLGLMEIPSYWKATCSPEIEIKAGPLSMKASPSSPSLTNLRFVSMNQEQIDWWKDLIMNGMGQFFYENKIDFHQPNFLKINRLQRPVLCKIDRGPSSDQTSNQILVPISGGKDSVVTLEILKKAKKSINCFSLNPTEAAKKIMKIVGFNNPIIVKRTIDPKLLELNRRGFLNGHTPFSAYLAFLSVLVAVLFEYKYIAFSNERSSNEGNVKYLGKIINHQWSKSFEFEKKFRDYSKKYLAKKIEYFSFLRPFYEIQIAKLFSKYPKYFNAFLSCNVAYQTASGTKLPAKKWCGKCSKCLFTWACLYPFVNEKELLKIFGKNLFENKKLLPVMLELIGVGSPRRFKPFECVGTKKENLIAVYLSWKKCGEQFSAELPFLLKYFEEKILPKYQNLKKESEKTLSSWNNQNNLPKEFEEILKKMVS
;
A
#
# COMPACT_ATOMS: atom_id res chain seq x y z
N MET A 1 33.50 10.95 4.46
CA MET A 1 32.24 11.31 3.75
C MET A 1 31.30 10.13 3.87
N GLU A 2 30.15 10.31 4.44
CA GLU A 2 29.17 9.24 4.56
C GLU A 2 28.75 8.76 3.16
N LYS A 3 28.38 7.49 3.05
CA LYS A 3 27.98 6.87 1.77
C LYS A 3 26.90 7.66 1.04
N VAL A 4 25.95 8.22 1.80
CA VAL A 4 24.85 9.03 1.26
C VAL A 4 25.40 10.28 0.57
N ASP A 5 26.26 11.04 1.24
CA ASP A 5 26.86 12.28 0.69
C ASP A 5 27.67 12.00 -0.56
N PHE A 6 28.43 10.89 -0.54
CA PHE A 6 29.17 10.44 -1.72
C PHE A 6 28.25 10.17 -2.91
N LEU A 7 27.16 9.42 -2.69
CA LEU A 7 26.22 9.09 -3.77
C LEU A 7 25.48 10.34 -4.27
N ARG A 8 25.02 11.21 -3.37
CA ARG A 8 24.35 12.47 -3.73
C ARG A 8 25.25 13.40 -4.55
N LYS A 9 26.55 13.48 -4.20
CA LYS A 9 27.53 14.27 -4.95
C LYS A 9 27.85 13.64 -6.31
N LYS A 10 28.03 12.32 -6.36
CA LYS A 10 28.36 11.58 -7.59
C LYS A 10 27.19 11.50 -8.57
N TYR A 11 25.96 11.46 -8.04
CA TYR A 11 24.73 11.32 -8.80
C TYR A 11 23.80 12.51 -8.49
N PRO A 12 24.13 13.72 -8.98
CA PRO A 12 23.46 14.94 -8.53
C PRO A 12 22.02 15.07 -9.01
N LYS A 13 21.65 14.38 -10.10
CA LYS A 13 20.37 14.57 -10.74
C LYS A 13 19.71 13.25 -11.13
N PHE A 14 18.44 13.10 -10.74
CA PHE A 14 17.51 12.10 -11.22
C PHE A 14 16.55 12.73 -12.22
N ILE A 15 16.34 12.12 -13.37
CA ILE A 15 15.58 12.71 -14.47
C ILE A 15 14.45 11.76 -14.88
N TYR A 16 13.21 12.23 -14.87
CA TYR A 16 12.10 11.59 -15.54
C TYR A 16 12.09 12.05 -16.99
N GLU A 17 12.70 11.26 -17.89
CA GLU A 17 12.95 11.64 -19.29
C GLU A 17 11.67 11.63 -20.12
N LYS A 18 10.95 10.51 -20.11
CA LYS A 18 9.72 10.32 -20.90
C LYS A 18 8.94 9.12 -20.44
N TYR A 19 7.73 9.01 -20.96
CA TYR A 19 6.90 7.80 -20.94
C TYR A 19 6.30 7.55 -22.32
N SER A 20 5.90 6.33 -22.56
CA SER A 20 5.12 5.94 -23.73
C SER A 20 4.15 4.83 -23.35
N TYR A 21 3.13 4.61 -24.17
CA TYR A 21 2.21 3.50 -24.02
C TYR A 21 1.72 3.02 -25.38
N GLU A 22 1.34 1.75 -25.44
CA GLU A 22 0.80 1.13 -26.64
C GLU A 22 -0.16 0.00 -26.28
N ILE A 23 -1.04 -0.37 -27.23
CA ILE A 23 -1.84 -1.58 -27.12
C ILE A 23 -1.08 -2.70 -27.82
N SER A 24 -0.76 -3.74 -27.06
CA SER A 24 -0.12 -4.97 -27.52
C SER A 24 -1.06 -6.16 -27.28
N GLY A 25 -1.68 -6.67 -28.35
CA GLY A 25 -2.79 -7.60 -28.23
C GLY A 25 -3.96 -6.99 -27.46
N ASN A 26 -4.39 -7.65 -26.37
CA ASN A 26 -5.43 -7.15 -25.46
C ASN A 26 -4.84 -6.55 -24.17
N ASN A 27 -3.67 -5.92 -24.25
CA ASN A 27 -3.03 -5.33 -23.08
C ASN A 27 -2.61 -3.89 -23.37
N LEU A 28 -2.76 -3.02 -22.37
CA LEU A 28 -2.13 -1.71 -22.38
C LEU A 28 -0.73 -1.85 -21.75
N GLU A 29 0.31 -1.59 -22.53
CA GLU A 29 1.69 -1.55 -22.07
C GLU A 29 2.13 -0.11 -21.89
N ILE A 30 2.69 0.21 -20.71
CA ILE A 30 3.15 1.54 -20.32
C ILE A 30 4.63 1.45 -19.97
N PHE A 31 5.44 2.31 -20.56
CA PHE A 31 6.90 2.34 -20.38
C PHE A 31 7.30 3.69 -19.79
N PHE A 32 8.25 3.66 -18.86
CA PHE A 32 8.84 4.87 -18.28
C PHE A 32 10.35 4.85 -18.49
N ASP A 33 10.92 5.99 -18.86
CA ASP A 33 12.36 6.16 -18.99
C ASP A 33 12.85 7.14 -17.92
N PHE A 34 13.74 6.65 -17.06
CA PHE A 34 14.44 7.44 -16.06
C PHE A 34 15.93 7.41 -16.27
N ARG A 35 16.59 8.52 -15.99
CA ARG A 35 18.04 8.62 -16.00
C ARG A 35 18.56 9.24 -14.71
N VAL A 36 19.69 8.76 -14.24
CA VAL A 36 20.45 9.35 -13.13
C VAL A 36 21.82 9.74 -13.67
N GLU A 37 22.11 11.02 -13.63
CA GLU A 37 23.42 11.49 -14.08
C GLU A 37 24.54 10.99 -13.16
N PRO A 38 25.73 10.61 -13.72
CA PRO A 38 26.06 10.75 -15.14
C PRO A 38 25.64 9.58 -16.04
N ASN A 39 25.37 8.36 -15.52
CA ASN A 39 25.42 7.17 -16.38
C ASN A 39 24.51 6.00 -15.97
N ILE A 40 23.43 6.24 -15.19
CA ILE A 40 22.47 5.19 -14.82
C ILE A 40 21.15 5.49 -15.52
N SER A 41 20.52 4.46 -16.08
CA SER A 41 19.17 4.56 -16.65
C SER A 41 18.29 3.40 -16.17
N PHE A 42 16.96 3.64 -16.12
CA PHE A 42 15.97 2.65 -15.76
C PHE A 42 14.78 2.71 -16.70
N LYS A 43 14.24 1.54 -17.07
CA LYS A 43 13.10 1.38 -17.97
C LYS A 43 12.04 0.42 -17.40
N PRO A 44 11.35 0.81 -16.31
CA PRO A 44 10.25 -0.01 -15.81
C PRO A 44 9.06 -0.04 -16.76
N ARG A 45 8.25 -1.09 -16.62
CA ARG A 45 7.06 -1.31 -17.42
C ARG A 45 5.88 -1.67 -16.54
N VAL A 46 4.70 -1.19 -16.94
CA VAL A 46 3.40 -1.58 -16.37
C VAL A 46 2.54 -2.13 -17.50
N THR A 47 1.94 -3.30 -17.30
CA THR A 47 1.03 -3.93 -18.26
C THR A 47 -0.34 -4.08 -17.58
N ILE A 48 -1.38 -3.50 -18.14
CA ILE A 48 -2.77 -3.69 -17.72
C ILE A 48 -3.41 -4.68 -18.69
N GLU A 49 -3.86 -5.83 -18.16
CA GLU A 49 -4.44 -6.89 -18.99
C GLU A 49 -5.90 -6.60 -19.34
N ASN A 50 -6.36 -7.18 -20.44
CA ASN A 50 -7.74 -7.10 -20.93
C ASN A 50 -8.20 -5.66 -21.23
N ILE A 51 -7.35 -4.90 -21.88
CA ILE A 51 -7.64 -3.58 -22.44
C ILE A 51 -7.51 -3.64 -23.96
N ASP A 52 -8.58 -3.36 -24.66
CA ASP A 52 -8.60 -3.23 -26.11
C ASP A 52 -8.65 -1.76 -26.57
N LYS A 53 -8.59 -1.56 -27.87
CA LYS A 53 -8.60 -0.24 -28.48
C LYS A 53 -9.90 0.52 -28.20
N SER A 54 -11.04 -0.18 -28.16
CA SER A 54 -12.35 0.44 -27.96
C SER A 54 -12.51 1.01 -26.54
N GLN A 55 -11.90 0.36 -25.54
CA GLN A 55 -11.86 0.87 -24.16
C GLN A 55 -10.95 2.10 -24.03
N MET A 56 -9.83 2.11 -24.76
CA MET A 56 -8.93 3.26 -24.80
C MET A 56 -9.59 4.49 -25.42
N GLU A 57 -10.35 4.31 -26.50
CA GLU A 57 -11.06 5.38 -27.23
C GLU A 57 -12.14 6.07 -26.39
N LYS A 58 -12.63 5.43 -25.33
CA LYS A 58 -13.58 6.01 -24.38
C LYS A 58 -12.94 7.05 -23.43
N VAL A 59 -11.62 7.01 -23.28
CA VAL A 59 -10.88 7.92 -22.40
C VAL A 59 -10.22 8.99 -23.26
N GLU A 60 -10.48 10.26 -22.93
CA GLU A 60 -9.80 11.37 -23.62
C GLU A 60 -8.28 11.20 -23.53
N ASP A 61 -7.57 11.31 -24.66
CA ASP A 61 -6.10 11.21 -24.73
C ASP A 61 -5.39 12.07 -23.68
N ARG A 62 -5.89 13.25 -23.42
CA ARG A 62 -5.33 14.17 -22.43
C ARG A 62 -5.47 13.62 -21.01
N ALA A 63 -6.61 13.06 -20.67
CA ALA A 63 -6.86 12.47 -19.35
C ALA A 63 -5.97 11.23 -19.14
N LEU A 64 -5.90 10.35 -20.14
CA LEU A 64 -5.04 9.18 -20.12
C LEU A 64 -3.57 9.55 -19.95
N ASN A 65 -3.07 10.49 -20.77
CA ASN A 65 -1.70 10.98 -20.70
C ASN A 65 -1.38 11.57 -19.32
N ASN A 66 -2.31 12.33 -18.73
CA ASN A 66 -2.13 12.88 -17.38
C ASN A 66 -2.06 11.78 -16.31
N LEU A 67 -2.90 10.76 -16.40
CA LEU A 67 -2.90 9.62 -15.46
C LEU A 67 -1.60 8.83 -15.56
N ILE A 68 -1.15 8.51 -16.77
CA ILE A 68 0.12 7.80 -17.02
C ILE A 68 1.32 8.63 -16.55
N PHE A 69 1.34 9.93 -16.84
CA PHE A 69 2.37 10.85 -16.36
C PHE A 69 2.50 10.81 -14.83
N ASN A 70 1.38 10.92 -14.11
CA ASN A 70 1.36 10.88 -12.66
C ASN A 70 1.75 9.49 -12.11
N LEU A 71 1.42 8.40 -12.79
CA LEU A 71 1.89 7.06 -12.44
C LEU A 71 3.42 6.98 -12.57
N GLY A 72 4.00 7.60 -13.61
CA GLY A 72 5.45 7.71 -13.78
C GLY A 72 6.13 8.53 -12.67
N LEU A 73 5.51 9.62 -12.22
CA LEU A 73 5.98 10.36 -11.02
C LEU A 73 6.00 9.46 -9.80
N MET A 74 5.02 8.56 -9.66
CA MET A 74 4.96 7.62 -8.52
C MET A 74 5.96 6.46 -8.65
N GLU A 75 6.50 6.19 -9.84
CA GLU A 75 7.63 5.27 -10.03
C GLU A 75 8.96 5.85 -9.50
N ILE A 76 9.13 7.17 -9.50
CA ILE A 76 10.39 7.86 -9.12
C ILE A 76 10.95 7.36 -7.78
N PRO A 77 10.21 7.28 -6.67
CA PRO A 77 10.75 6.84 -5.38
C PRO A 77 11.44 5.47 -5.44
N SER A 78 10.95 4.56 -6.30
CA SER A 78 11.49 3.21 -6.44
C SER A 78 12.91 3.19 -6.99
N TYR A 79 13.27 4.15 -7.83
CA TYR A 79 14.57 4.25 -8.51
C TYR A 79 15.45 5.34 -7.91
N TRP A 80 14.89 6.49 -7.55
CA TRP A 80 15.57 7.61 -6.91
C TRP A 80 16.30 7.20 -5.62
N LYS A 81 15.72 6.29 -4.84
CA LYS A 81 16.32 5.80 -3.60
C LYS A 81 17.73 5.23 -3.78
N ALA A 82 18.07 4.69 -4.96
CA ALA A 82 19.38 4.09 -5.18
C ALA A 82 20.54 5.09 -4.98
N THR A 83 20.32 6.34 -5.32
CA THR A 83 21.33 7.41 -5.25
C THR A 83 20.93 8.54 -4.29
N CYS A 84 19.65 8.69 -3.99
CA CYS A 84 19.10 9.80 -3.21
C CYS A 84 19.51 11.16 -3.77
N SER A 85 19.51 11.31 -5.11
CA SER A 85 19.94 12.51 -5.83
C SER A 85 19.28 13.77 -5.27
N PRO A 86 20.01 14.87 -5.03
CA PRO A 86 19.44 16.10 -4.46
C PRO A 86 18.45 16.81 -5.38
N GLU A 87 18.52 16.53 -6.68
CA GLU A 87 17.62 17.12 -7.67
C GLU A 87 16.84 16.04 -8.43
N ILE A 88 15.54 16.26 -8.61
CA ILE A 88 14.68 15.53 -9.53
C ILE A 88 14.24 16.50 -10.63
N GLU A 89 14.57 16.21 -11.87
CA GLU A 89 14.19 16.98 -13.05
C GLU A 89 13.10 16.24 -13.83
N ILE A 90 12.00 16.93 -14.12
CA ILE A 90 10.86 16.36 -14.85
C ILE A 90 10.88 16.93 -16.28
N LYS A 91 11.32 16.12 -17.23
CA LYS A 91 11.33 16.38 -18.67
C LYS A 91 10.17 15.70 -19.39
N ALA A 92 9.58 14.70 -18.76
CA ALA A 92 8.54 13.88 -19.33
C ALA A 92 7.42 14.76 -19.93
N GLY A 93 7.12 14.49 -21.17
CA GLY A 93 5.95 14.98 -21.88
C GLY A 93 5.39 13.82 -22.71
N PRO A 94 4.12 13.85 -23.13
CA PRO A 94 3.57 12.78 -23.95
C PRO A 94 4.38 12.66 -25.24
N LEU A 95 4.91 11.47 -25.50
CA LEU A 95 5.35 11.12 -26.85
C LEU A 95 4.08 10.89 -27.66
N SER A 96 3.94 11.59 -28.80
CA SER A 96 2.88 11.29 -29.73
C SER A 96 2.95 9.81 -30.09
N MET A 97 1.81 9.13 -30.02
CA MET A 97 1.65 7.88 -30.76
C MET A 97 2.13 8.17 -32.19
N LYS A 98 2.82 7.22 -32.83
CA LYS A 98 3.15 7.32 -34.26
C LYS A 98 1.89 7.76 -34.98
N ALA A 99 1.88 8.98 -35.46
CA ALA A 99 0.75 9.53 -36.19
C ALA A 99 0.41 8.57 -37.34
N SER A 100 -0.81 8.08 -37.38
CA SER A 100 -1.36 7.59 -38.63
C SER A 100 -1.22 8.70 -39.66
N PRO A 101 -0.90 8.42 -40.95
CA PRO A 101 -0.70 9.43 -41.99
C PRO A 101 -1.89 10.38 -42.20
N SER A 102 -3.01 10.13 -41.55
CA SER A 102 -4.26 10.91 -41.65
C SER A 102 -4.58 11.83 -40.47
N SER A 103 -3.66 12.02 -39.51
CA SER A 103 -3.91 12.89 -38.34
C SER A 103 -3.36 14.31 -38.53
N PRO A 104 -4.14 15.37 -38.20
CA PRO A 104 -3.70 16.76 -38.44
C PRO A 104 -2.55 17.16 -37.52
N SER A 105 -1.64 17.91 -38.05
CA SER A 105 -0.41 18.53 -37.60
C SER A 105 -0.09 18.49 -36.09
N LEU A 106 1.11 17.99 -35.79
CA LEU A 106 1.83 17.92 -34.52
C LEU A 106 2.03 19.25 -33.73
N THR A 107 1.50 20.36 -34.23
CA THR A 107 1.74 21.71 -33.69
C THR A 107 0.93 22.06 -32.43
N ASN A 108 -0.01 21.20 -32.00
CA ASN A 108 -0.89 21.46 -30.86
C ASN A 108 -0.73 20.52 -29.65
N LEU A 109 0.35 19.74 -29.57
CA LEU A 109 0.62 18.91 -28.40
C LEU A 109 1.06 19.78 -27.21
N ARG A 110 0.11 20.08 -26.32
CA ARG A 110 0.36 20.81 -25.09
C ARG A 110 0.86 19.84 -24.03
N PHE A 111 2.12 19.97 -23.63
CA PHE A 111 2.73 19.18 -22.57
C PHE A 111 2.01 19.37 -21.23
N VAL A 112 1.82 18.29 -20.47
CA VAL A 112 1.36 18.38 -19.08
C VAL A 112 2.48 18.95 -18.23
N SER A 113 2.37 20.19 -17.78
CA SER A 113 3.32 20.79 -16.85
C SER A 113 2.72 20.84 -15.45
N MET A 114 3.52 20.46 -14.44
CA MET A 114 3.12 20.59 -13.04
C MET A 114 3.13 22.06 -12.61
N ASN A 115 2.14 22.47 -11.82
CA ASN A 115 2.18 23.75 -11.12
C ASN A 115 2.95 23.63 -9.78
N GLN A 116 3.16 24.74 -9.07
CA GLN A 116 3.93 24.73 -7.82
C GLN A 116 3.23 23.90 -6.73
N GLU A 117 1.91 23.97 -6.62
CA GLU A 117 1.13 23.15 -5.67
C GLU A 117 1.33 21.65 -5.87
N GLN A 118 1.39 21.21 -7.14
CA GLN A 118 1.71 19.80 -7.45
C GLN A 118 3.14 19.43 -7.06
N ILE A 119 4.11 20.31 -7.33
CA ILE A 119 5.51 20.09 -6.94
C ILE A 119 5.62 19.95 -5.42
N ASP A 120 4.97 20.83 -4.66
CA ASP A 120 4.99 20.80 -3.19
C ASP A 120 4.30 19.54 -2.66
N TRP A 121 3.19 19.13 -3.28
CA TRP A 121 2.50 17.90 -2.95
C TRP A 121 3.37 16.65 -3.18
N TRP A 122 4.07 16.58 -4.32
CA TRP A 122 4.98 15.46 -4.64
C TRP A 122 6.20 15.43 -3.72
N LYS A 123 6.73 16.61 -3.38
CA LYS A 123 7.79 16.72 -2.39
C LYS A 123 7.34 16.21 -1.02
N ASP A 124 6.16 16.62 -0.57
CA ASP A 124 5.55 16.15 0.69
C ASP A 124 5.35 14.62 0.70
N LEU A 125 4.86 14.04 -0.41
CA LEU A 125 4.71 12.58 -0.55
C LEU A 125 6.07 11.87 -0.41
N ILE A 126 7.12 12.34 -1.08
CA ILE A 126 8.45 11.73 -0.99
C ILE A 126 8.98 11.85 0.43
N MET A 127 8.91 13.04 1.03
CA MET A 127 9.44 13.30 2.37
C MET A 127 8.74 12.51 3.49
N ASN A 128 7.46 12.23 3.36
CA ASN A 128 6.70 11.43 4.31
C ASN A 128 6.74 9.93 3.98
N GLY A 129 6.53 9.60 2.71
CA GLY A 129 6.44 8.21 2.25
C GLY A 129 7.76 7.46 2.28
N MET A 130 8.90 8.17 2.19
CA MET A 130 10.25 7.59 2.27
C MET A 130 10.85 7.62 3.68
N GLY A 131 10.07 7.97 4.70
CA GLY A 131 10.58 8.15 6.08
C GLY A 131 11.36 6.95 6.62
N GLN A 132 10.87 5.71 6.40
CA GLN A 132 11.63 4.51 6.79
C GLN A 132 12.95 4.39 6.05
N PHE A 133 12.99 4.66 4.74
CA PHE A 133 14.21 4.66 3.96
C PHE A 133 15.24 5.65 4.52
N PHE A 134 14.82 6.86 4.91
CA PHE A 134 15.70 7.84 5.53
C PHE A 134 16.24 7.34 6.88
N TYR A 135 15.37 6.78 7.71
CA TYR A 135 15.77 6.22 9.01
C TYR A 135 16.79 5.08 8.87
N GLU A 136 16.50 4.08 8.02
CA GLU A 136 17.35 2.89 7.84
C GLU A 136 18.72 3.23 7.25
N ASN A 137 18.79 4.23 6.36
CA ASN A 137 20.03 4.67 5.74
C ASN A 137 20.70 5.85 6.48
N LYS A 138 20.18 6.26 7.65
CA LYS A 138 20.69 7.36 8.49
C LYS A 138 20.79 8.70 7.74
N ILE A 139 19.80 8.99 6.89
CA ILE A 139 19.79 10.19 6.05
C ILE A 139 19.19 11.35 6.82
N ASP A 140 19.94 12.46 6.95
CA ASP A 140 19.39 13.72 7.42
C ASP A 140 18.65 14.43 6.25
N PHE A 141 17.33 14.30 6.30
CA PHE A 141 16.44 14.90 5.30
C PHE A 141 15.95 16.31 5.66
N HIS A 142 16.41 16.88 6.78
CA HIS A 142 16.09 18.24 7.20
C HIS A 142 17.07 19.30 6.66
N GLN A 143 18.14 18.85 6.02
CA GLN A 143 19.11 19.77 5.42
C GLN A 143 18.41 20.73 4.45
N PRO A 144 18.76 22.02 4.45
CA PRO A 144 18.28 22.97 3.45
C PRO A 144 18.49 22.42 2.04
N ASN A 145 17.48 22.51 1.20
CA ASN A 145 17.53 21.99 -0.18
C ASN A 145 17.81 20.49 -0.31
N PHE A 146 17.43 19.69 0.70
CA PHE A 146 17.61 18.24 0.65
C PHE A 146 17.06 17.62 -0.63
N LEU A 147 15.89 18.06 -1.09
CA LEU A 147 15.28 17.64 -2.33
C LEU A 147 14.70 18.84 -3.09
N LYS A 148 15.15 19.03 -4.32
CA LYS A 148 14.63 19.99 -5.28
C LYS A 148 13.95 19.25 -6.42
N ILE A 149 12.70 19.60 -6.73
CA ILE A 149 11.98 19.09 -7.89
C ILE A 149 11.85 20.22 -8.91
N ASN A 150 12.51 20.05 -10.05
CA ASN A 150 12.49 21.01 -11.15
C ASN A 150 11.63 20.47 -12.30
N ARG A 151 10.96 21.37 -12.97
CA ARG A 151 10.21 21.09 -14.21
C ARG A 151 10.81 21.89 -15.36
N LEU A 152 10.68 21.41 -16.58
CA LEU A 152 10.91 22.24 -17.75
C LEU A 152 9.91 23.40 -17.75
N GLN A 153 10.44 24.63 -17.82
CA GLN A 153 9.63 25.83 -17.96
C GLN A 153 9.08 25.91 -19.39
N ARG A 154 7.93 25.30 -19.63
CA ARG A 154 7.11 25.61 -20.80
C ARG A 154 5.73 26.00 -20.29
N PRO A 155 5.23 27.22 -20.60
CA PRO A 155 3.95 27.65 -20.11
C PRO A 155 2.84 26.82 -20.76
N VAL A 156 2.05 26.13 -19.95
CA VAL A 156 0.81 25.50 -20.39
C VAL A 156 -0.29 25.87 -19.42
N LEU A 157 -1.15 26.74 -19.87
CA LEU A 157 -2.45 27.00 -19.27
C LEU A 157 -3.32 25.75 -19.45
N CYS A 158 -3.39 24.93 -18.40
CA CYS A 158 -4.30 23.79 -18.34
C CYS A 158 -5.30 23.99 -17.22
N LYS A 159 -6.44 24.58 -17.55
CA LYS A 159 -7.67 24.33 -16.80
C LYS A 159 -8.14 22.94 -17.23
N ILE A 160 -8.08 21.97 -16.32
CA ILE A 160 -8.72 20.65 -16.50
C ILE A 160 -10.17 20.85 -16.08
N ASP A 161 -11.00 21.35 -16.99
CA ASP A 161 -12.42 21.60 -16.69
C ASP A 161 -13.32 20.36 -16.89
N ARG A 162 -12.78 19.24 -17.40
CA ARG A 162 -13.60 18.05 -17.62
C ARG A 162 -12.80 16.78 -17.25
N GLY A 163 -13.29 16.08 -16.23
CA GLY A 163 -13.04 14.66 -16.08
C GLY A 163 -13.69 13.90 -17.25
N PRO A 164 -13.53 12.56 -17.37
CA PRO A 164 -14.07 11.78 -18.47
C PRO A 164 -15.53 12.18 -18.73
N SER A 165 -15.82 12.50 -19.99
CA SER A 165 -17.10 13.08 -20.47
C SER A 165 -18.29 12.10 -20.39
N SER A 166 -18.08 10.85 -20.02
CA SER A 166 -19.18 9.91 -19.86
C SER A 166 -19.90 10.11 -18.52
N ASP A 167 -21.16 10.52 -18.59
CA ASP A 167 -22.10 10.48 -17.47
C ASP A 167 -22.40 9.04 -16.98
N GLN A 168 -21.75 8.05 -17.57
CA GLN A 168 -21.93 6.61 -17.39
C GLN A 168 -20.87 5.97 -16.48
N THR A 169 -20.37 6.65 -15.45
CA THR A 169 -19.64 5.89 -14.42
C THR A 169 -20.64 4.93 -13.77
N SER A 170 -20.44 3.63 -13.99
CA SER A 170 -21.23 2.60 -13.32
C SER A 170 -21.02 2.74 -11.80
N ASN A 171 -22.06 2.56 -10.98
CA ASN A 171 -21.94 2.55 -9.52
C ASN A 171 -21.13 1.34 -9.01
N GLN A 172 -20.20 0.82 -9.83
CA GLN A 172 -19.35 -0.30 -9.53
C GLN A 172 -18.17 0.12 -8.66
N ILE A 173 -17.73 -0.83 -7.83
CA ILE A 173 -16.67 -0.63 -6.85
C ILE A 173 -15.46 -1.48 -7.23
N LEU A 174 -14.31 -0.83 -7.37
CA LEU A 174 -13.02 -1.48 -7.53
C LEU A 174 -12.38 -1.73 -6.17
N VAL A 175 -12.06 -3.00 -5.87
CA VAL A 175 -11.40 -3.39 -4.61
C VAL A 175 -10.00 -3.91 -4.88
N PRO A 176 -8.95 -3.23 -4.45
CA PRO A 176 -7.57 -3.73 -4.56
C PRO A 176 -7.34 -4.94 -3.66
N ILE A 177 -6.74 -6.02 -4.21
CA ILE A 177 -6.50 -7.28 -3.51
C ILE A 177 -5.02 -7.66 -3.56
N SER A 178 -4.44 -7.95 -2.38
CA SER A 178 -3.07 -8.46 -2.25
C SER A 178 -2.97 -9.86 -1.64
N GLY A 179 -4.09 -10.44 -1.18
CA GLY A 179 -4.12 -11.76 -0.56
C GLY A 179 -4.18 -11.77 0.97
N GLY A 180 -4.32 -10.62 1.61
CA GLY A 180 -4.48 -10.49 3.07
C GLY A 180 -5.94 -10.57 3.54
N LYS A 181 -6.13 -10.75 4.86
CA LYS A 181 -7.45 -10.82 5.52
C LYS A 181 -8.32 -9.58 5.32
N ASP A 182 -7.70 -8.39 5.23
CA ASP A 182 -8.43 -7.12 5.20
C ASP A 182 -9.23 -6.97 3.91
N SER A 183 -8.62 -7.31 2.77
CA SER A 183 -9.33 -7.32 1.48
C SER A 183 -10.46 -8.37 1.44
N VAL A 184 -10.29 -9.51 2.11
CA VAL A 184 -11.37 -10.50 2.26
C VAL A 184 -12.56 -9.90 2.99
N VAL A 185 -12.33 -9.22 4.13
CA VAL A 185 -13.40 -8.58 4.91
C VAL A 185 -14.13 -7.52 4.08
N THR A 186 -13.38 -6.68 3.36
CA THR A 186 -13.98 -5.68 2.45
C THR A 186 -14.87 -6.34 1.40
N LEU A 187 -14.38 -7.37 0.72
CA LEU A 187 -15.12 -8.08 -0.33
C LEU A 187 -16.40 -8.73 0.22
N GLU A 188 -16.29 -9.47 1.32
CA GLU A 188 -17.44 -10.18 1.89
C GLU A 188 -18.53 -9.24 2.43
N ILE A 189 -18.12 -8.11 3.03
CA ILE A 189 -19.09 -7.09 3.48
C ILE A 189 -19.80 -6.45 2.29
N LEU A 190 -19.07 -6.03 1.26
CA LEU A 190 -19.66 -5.42 0.07
C LEU A 190 -20.55 -6.42 -0.69
N LYS A 191 -20.13 -7.69 -0.79
CA LYS A 191 -20.94 -8.76 -1.41
C LYS A 191 -22.22 -9.03 -0.63
N LYS A 192 -22.15 -9.10 0.71
CA LYS A 192 -23.34 -9.25 1.57
C LYS A 192 -24.30 -8.07 1.42
N ALA A 193 -23.77 -6.87 1.20
CA ALA A 193 -24.56 -5.66 0.91
C ALA A 193 -25.06 -5.59 -0.55
N LYS A 194 -24.88 -6.67 -1.34
CA LYS A 194 -25.31 -6.77 -2.75
C LYS A 194 -24.75 -5.64 -3.64
N LYS A 195 -23.55 -5.14 -3.33
CA LYS A 195 -22.88 -4.13 -4.14
C LYS A 195 -22.25 -4.78 -5.38
N SER A 196 -22.28 -4.06 -6.51
CA SER A 196 -21.55 -4.46 -7.71
C SER A 196 -20.07 -4.18 -7.50
N ILE A 197 -19.26 -5.23 -7.38
CA ILE A 197 -17.84 -5.17 -7.09
C ILE A 197 -17.02 -5.95 -8.11
N ASN A 198 -15.84 -5.45 -8.40
CA ASN A 198 -14.78 -6.22 -9.04
C ASN A 198 -13.46 -5.98 -8.31
N CYS A 199 -12.49 -6.84 -8.55
CA CYS A 199 -11.19 -6.70 -7.93
C CYS A 199 -10.10 -6.33 -8.93
N PHE A 200 -9.10 -5.68 -8.38
CA PHE A 200 -7.87 -5.31 -9.04
C PHE A 200 -6.68 -5.85 -8.27
N SER A 201 -5.71 -6.45 -8.97
CA SER A 201 -4.50 -6.97 -8.33
C SER A 201 -3.25 -6.65 -9.12
N LEU A 202 -2.27 -6.04 -8.44
CA LEU A 202 -0.95 -5.78 -8.99
C LEU A 202 -0.02 -6.95 -8.67
N ASN A 203 0.57 -7.59 -9.69
CA ASN A 203 1.42 -8.77 -9.54
C ASN A 203 0.78 -9.81 -8.60
N PRO A 204 -0.39 -10.37 -8.93
CA PRO A 204 -1.19 -11.17 -8.01
C PRO A 204 -0.41 -12.35 -7.43
N THR A 205 -0.37 -12.40 -6.10
CA THR A 205 0.19 -13.53 -5.35
C THR A 205 -0.72 -14.76 -5.45
N GLU A 206 -0.22 -15.94 -5.13
CA GLU A 206 -1.04 -17.16 -5.08
C GLU A 206 -2.22 -17.01 -4.09
N ALA A 207 -2.01 -16.29 -2.98
CA ALA A 207 -3.07 -15.97 -2.04
C ALA A 207 -4.14 -15.07 -2.66
N ALA A 208 -3.74 -14.03 -3.39
CA ALA A 208 -4.68 -13.15 -4.10
C ALA A 208 -5.50 -13.94 -5.13
N LYS A 209 -4.85 -14.77 -5.95
CA LYS A 209 -5.53 -15.63 -6.96
C LYS A 209 -6.56 -16.58 -6.31
N LYS A 210 -6.18 -17.24 -5.21
CA LYS A 210 -7.09 -18.12 -4.46
C LYS A 210 -8.29 -17.35 -3.90
N ILE A 211 -8.07 -16.17 -3.31
CA ILE A 211 -9.16 -15.34 -2.79
C ILE A 211 -10.11 -14.92 -3.92
N MET A 212 -9.59 -14.43 -5.05
CA MET A 212 -10.39 -14.07 -6.21
C MET A 212 -11.28 -15.21 -6.69
N LYS A 213 -10.71 -16.43 -6.76
CA LYS A 213 -11.45 -17.65 -7.12
C LYS A 213 -12.55 -17.99 -6.10
N ILE A 214 -12.26 -17.90 -4.79
CA ILE A 214 -13.25 -18.22 -3.72
C ILE A 214 -14.40 -17.20 -3.72
N VAL A 215 -14.11 -15.92 -3.98
CA VAL A 215 -15.15 -14.87 -4.10
C VAL A 215 -16.02 -15.07 -5.33
N GLY A 216 -15.49 -15.72 -6.38
CA GLY A 216 -16.20 -15.99 -7.64
C GLY A 216 -16.00 -14.88 -8.68
N PHE A 217 -14.86 -14.19 -8.69
CA PHE A 217 -14.53 -13.25 -9.77
C PHE A 217 -14.05 -14.02 -11.01
N ASN A 218 -14.79 -13.86 -12.13
CA ASN A 218 -14.44 -14.48 -13.40
C ASN A 218 -13.44 -13.61 -14.20
N ASN A 219 -13.56 -12.29 -14.12
CA ASN A 219 -12.75 -11.32 -14.85
C ASN A 219 -12.10 -10.28 -13.91
N PRO A 220 -11.18 -10.69 -13.04
CA PRO A 220 -10.45 -9.74 -12.19
C PRO A 220 -9.52 -8.89 -13.07
N ILE A 221 -9.32 -7.63 -12.69
CA ILE A 221 -8.38 -6.76 -13.39
C ILE A 221 -6.97 -7.06 -12.87
N ILE A 222 -6.12 -7.52 -13.76
CA ILE A 222 -4.73 -7.87 -13.47
C ILE A 222 -3.80 -6.83 -14.05
N VAL A 223 -2.90 -6.35 -13.20
CA VAL A 223 -1.83 -5.45 -13.62
C VAL A 223 -0.48 -6.10 -13.28
N LYS A 224 0.47 -5.99 -14.20
CA LYS A 224 1.85 -6.43 -14.01
C LYS A 224 2.76 -5.22 -13.99
N ARG A 225 3.57 -5.09 -12.94
CA ARG A 225 4.65 -4.11 -12.86
C ARG A 225 5.98 -4.85 -12.93
N THR A 226 6.79 -4.49 -13.90
CA THR A 226 8.14 -5.04 -14.10
C THR A 226 9.16 -3.99 -13.67
N ILE A 227 9.92 -4.32 -12.64
CA ILE A 227 11.02 -3.48 -12.15
C ILE A 227 12.22 -3.67 -13.08
N ASP A 228 12.91 -2.57 -13.41
CA ASP A 228 14.13 -2.65 -14.20
C ASP A 228 15.22 -3.47 -13.47
N PRO A 229 15.81 -4.49 -14.11
CA PRO A 229 16.86 -5.33 -13.52
C PRO A 229 18.08 -4.54 -13.02
N LYS A 230 18.33 -3.38 -13.60
CA LYS A 230 19.43 -2.48 -13.18
C LYS A 230 19.30 -2.05 -11.74
N LEU A 231 18.08 -1.84 -11.22
CA LEU A 231 17.86 -1.53 -9.81
C LEU A 231 18.35 -2.67 -8.91
N LEU A 232 18.08 -3.93 -9.30
CA LEU A 232 18.50 -5.10 -8.52
C LEU A 232 20.04 -5.28 -8.58
N GLU A 233 20.67 -4.97 -9.71
CA GLU A 233 22.11 -4.92 -9.85
C GLU A 233 22.73 -3.88 -8.90
N LEU A 234 22.20 -2.66 -8.88
CA LEU A 234 22.68 -1.59 -7.99
C LEU A 234 22.52 -1.98 -6.51
N ASN A 235 21.41 -2.62 -6.13
CA ASN A 235 21.22 -3.13 -4.77
C ASN A 235 22.32 -4.14 -4.38
N ARG A 236 22.68 -5.08 -5.28
CA ARG A 236 23.79 -6.02 -5.05
C ARG A 236 25.15 -5.33 -4.94
N ARG A 237 25.35 -4.24 -5.67
CA ARG A 237 26.54 -3.40 -5.62
C ARG A 237 26.58 -2.47 -4.40
N GLY A 238 25.58 -2.57 -3.53
CA GLY A 238 25.52 -1.83 -2.28
C GLY A 238 25.04 -0.39 -2.41
N PHE A 239 24.34 0.00 -3.46
CA PHE A 239 23.64 1.29 -3.52
C PHE A 239 22.57 1.37 -2.42
N LEU A 240 22.02 2.58 -2.18
CA LEU A 240 20.98 2.72 -1.17
C LEU A 240 19.72 1.91 -1.55
N ASN A 241 19.13 1.30 -0.56
CA ASN A 241 17.87 0.55 -0.72
C ASN A 241 17.01 0.73 0.53
N GLY A 242 15.72 0.41 0.42
CA GLY A 242 14.78 0.49 1.54
C GLY A 242 13.34 0.64 1.07
N HIS A 243 12.48 0.92 2.02
CA HIS A 243 11.03 1.07 1.81
C HIS A 243 10.70 2.21 0.84
N THR A 244 9.65 2.02 0.06
CA THR A 244 9.02 3.04 -0.77
C THR A 244 7.50 3.08 -0.50
N PRO A 245 6.80 4.21 -0.73
CA PRO A 245 5.37 4.34 -0.42
C PRO A 245 4.49 3.55 -1.40
N PHE A 246 4.55 2.23 -1.35
CA PHE A 246 3.91 1.33 -2.30
C PHE A 246 2.37 1.45 -2.31
N SER A 247 1.75 1.76 -1.18
CA SER A 247 0.29 1.98 -1.14
C SER A 247 -0.12 3.27 -1.86
N ALA A 248 0.77 4.29 -1.90
CA ALA A 248 0.55 5.47 -2.75
C ALA A 248 0.64 5.08 -4.24
N TYR A 249 1.61 4.24 -4.61
CA TYR A 249 1.69 3.70 -5.97
C TYR A 249 0.38 3.00 -6.38
N LEU A 250 -0.14 2.14 -5.52
CA LEU A 250 -1.43 1.48 -5.76
C LEU A 250 -2.59 2.46 -5.86
N ALA A 251 -2.57 3.58 -5.11
CA ALA A 251 -3.61 4.59 -5.18
C ALA A 251 -3.64 5.27 -6.57
N PHE A 252 -2.50 5.70 -7.09
CA PHE A 252 -2.40 6.29 -8.44
C PHE A 252 -2.79 5.27 -9.53
N LEU A 253 -2.28 4.05 -9.44
CA LEU A 253 -2.60 2.98 -10.38
C LEU A 253 -4.08 2.63 -10.36
N SER A 254 -4.71 2.59 -9.18
CA SER A 254 -6.14 2.28 -9.06
C SER A 254 -7.04 3.36 -9.68
N VAL A 255 -6.62 4.64 -9.67
CA VAL A 255 -7.34 5.72 -10.37
C VAL A 255 -7.24 5.52 -11.89
N LEU A 256 -6.06 5.19 -12.42
CA LEU A 256 -5.89 4.86 -13.84
C LEU A 256 -6.78 3.69 -14.24
N VAL A 257 -6.75 2.60 -13.46
CA VAL A 257 -7.59 1.41 -13.70
C VAL A 257 -9.08 1.76 -13.60
N ALA A 258 -9.48 2.56 -12.60
CA ALA A 258 -10.88 2.95 -12.43
C ALA A 258 -11.40 3.79 -13.61
N VAL A 259 -10.57 4.66 -14.17
CA VAL A 259 -10.93 5.43 -15.37
C VAL A 259 -11.05 4.54 -16.61
N LEU A 260 -10.08 3.64 -16.84
CA LEU A 260 -10.07 2.75 -18.00
C LEU A 260 -11.23 1.74 -18.01
N PHE A 261 -11.67 1.29 -16.83
CA PHE A 261 -12.75 0.31 -16.67
C PHE A 261 -14.06 0.91 -16.12
N GLU A 262 -14.19 2.23 -16.12
CA GLU A 262 -15.41 2.98 -15.78
C GLU A 262 -15.94 2.74 -14.36
N TYR A 263 -15.06 2.52 -13.36
CA TYR A 263 -15.42 2.43 -11.94
C TYR A 263 -15.56 3.80 -11.30
N LYS A 264 -16.58 3.98 -10.47
CA LYS A 264 -16.81 5.20 -9.69
C LYS A 264 -16.10 5.17 -8.34
N TYR A 265 -16.09 4.03 -7.69
CA TYR A 265 -15.58 3.87 -6.34
C TYR A 265 -14.32 3.00 -6.32
N ILE A 266 -13.34 3.45 -5.54
CA ILE A 266 -12.13 2.67 -5.22
C ILE A 266 -12.10 2.47 -3.71
N ALA A 267 -12.40 1.23 -3.26
CA ALA A 267 -12.48 0.87 -1.86
C ALA A 267 -11.22 0.13 -1.40
N PHE A 268 -10.27 0.87 -0.84
CA PHE A 268 -9.09 0.28 -0.19
C PHE A 268 -9.46 -0.36 1.15
N SER A 269 -8.72 -1.39 1.53
CA SER A 269 -8.90 -2.08 2.82
C SER A 269 -7.95 -1.56 3.91
N ASN A 270 -7.59 -0.25 3.85
CA ASN A 270 -6.76 0.33 4.89
C ASN A 270 -7.58 0.52 6.17
N GLU A 271 -6.91 0.30 7.29
CA GLU A 271 -7.47 0.28 8.63
C GLU A 271 -7.00 1.51 9.45
N ARG A 272 -7.61 1.72 10.60
CA ARG A 272 -7.29 2.79 11.54
C ARG A 272 -5.86 2.70 12.07
N SER A 273 -5.38 1.49 12.29
CA SER A 273 -4.09 1.20 12.93
C SER A 273 -2.89 1.69 12.13
N SER A 274 -3.07 1.92 10.82
CA SER A 274 -2.03 2.46 9.93
C SER A 274 -1.65 3.91 10.21
N ASN A 275 -2.41 4.62 11.08
CA ASN A 275 -2.06 5.98 11.49
C ASN A 275 -0.93 6.03 12.54
N GLU A 276 -0.64 4.91 13.24
CA GLU A 276 0.37 4.90 14.29
C GLU A 276 1.79 4.85 13.71
N GLY A 277 2.61 5.83 14.08
CA GLY A 277 4.02 5.88 13.72
C GLY A 277 4.85 4.78 14.38
N ASN A 278 6.04 4.55 13.83
CA ASN A 278 6.95 3.50 14.30
C ASN A 278 8.02 4.06 15.24
N VAL A 279 8.68 5.15 14.86
CA VAL A 279 9.84 5.71 15.56
C VAL A 279 9.94 7.22 15.38
N LYS A 280 10.52 7.92 16.35
CA LYS A 280 10.91 9.33 16.20
C LYS A 280 12.33 9.39 15.65
N TYR A 281 12.54 10.09 14.55
CA TYR A 281 13.83 10.28 13.90
C TYR A 281 14.02 11.74 13.51
N LEU A 282 15.09 12.37 13.96
CA LEU A 282 15.40 13.78 13.74
C LEU A 282 14.19 14.71 13.98
N GLY A 283 13.49 14.51 15.10
CA GLY A 283 12.33 15.30 15.48
C GLY A 283 11.00 14.89 14.81
N LYS A 284 11.01 14.12 13.74
CA LYS A 284 9.82 13.66 12.99
C LYS A 284 9.40 12.25 13.39
N ILE A 285 8.10 12.00 13.46
CA ILE A 285 7.57 10.63 13.62
C ILE A 285 7.56 9.95 12.25
N ILE A 286 8.31 8.86 12.14
CA ILE A 286 8.35 8.01 10.96
C ILE A 286 7.25 6.98 11.05
N ASN A 287 6.41 6.93 10.02
CA ASN A 287 5.36 5.93 9.86
C ASN A 287 5.63 5.09 8.61
N HIS A 288 5.98 3.81 8.80
CA HIS A 288 6.14 2.83 7.71
C HIS A 288 4.90 2.76 6.81
N GLN A 289 3.72 2.94 7.39
CA GLN A 289 2.44 2.86 6.71
C GLN A 289 1.87 4.24 6.34
N TRP A 290 2.69 5.31 6.27
CA TRP A 290 2.18 6.65 5.99
C TRP A 290 1.27 6.70 4.76
N SER A 291 1.63 6.00 3.68
CA SER A 291 0.82 5.93 2.46
C SER A 291 -0.49 5.12 2.60
N LYS A 292 -0.77 4.54 3.79
CA LYS A 292 -2.06 3.97 4.18
C LYS A 292 -2.79 4.81 5.23
N SER A 293 -2.15 5.87 5.75
CA SER A 293 -2.72 6.70 6.82
C SER A 293 -3.91 7.53 6.33
N PHE A 294 -4.69 8.04 7.27
CA PHE A 294 -5.77 8.99 6.97
C PHE A 294 -5.24 10.31 6.41
N GLU A 295 -4.06 10.75 6.87
CA GLU A 295 -3.39 11.95 6.34
C GLU A 295 -3.11 11.81 4.84
N PHE A 296 -2.47 10.71 4.43
CA PHE A 296 -2.24 10.44 3.01
C PHE A 296 -3.55 10.32 2.24
N GLU A 297 -4.53 9.57 2.76
CA GLU A 297 -5.82 9.38 2.12
C GLU A 297 -6.50 10.72 1.81
N LYS A 298 -6.54 11.65 2.78
CA LYS A 298 -7.10 12.99 2.59
C LYS A 298 -6.35 13.76 1.50
N LYS A 299 -5.01 13.85 1.63
CA LYS A 299 -4.15 14.53 0.65
C LYS A 299 -4.30 13.96 -0.76
N PHE A 300 -4.36 12.63 -0.88
CA PHE A 300 -4.51 11.96 -2.17
C PHE A 300 -5.91 12.19 -2.78
N ARG A 301 -6.97 12.15 -1.99
CA ARG A 301 -8.33 12.45 -2.45
C ARG A 301 -8.42 13.85 -3.04
N ASP A 302 -7.87 14.84 -2.34
CA ASP A 302 -7.87 16.24 -2.79
C ASP A 302 -7.06 16.37 -4.09
N TYR A 303 -5.87 15.76 -4.16
CA TYR A 303 -5.04 15.73 -5.36
C TYR A 303 -5.75 15.03 -6.52
N SER A 304 -6.32 13.86 -6.29
CA SER A 304 -7.02 13.08 -7.31
C SER A 304 -8.21 13.82 -7.89
N LYS A 305 -9.06 14.42 -7.06
CA LYS A 305 -10.21 15.21 -7.51
C LYS A 305 -9.81 16.46 -8.29
N LYS A 306 -8.70 17.09 -7.92
CA LYS A 306 -8.23 18.32 -8.55
C LYS A 306 -7.43 18.07 -9.83
N TYR A 307 -6.60 17.04 -9.87
CA TYR A 307 -5.60 16.85 -10.91
C TYR A 307 -5.69 15.54 -11.70
N LEU A 308 -6.44 14.53 -11.25
CA LEU A 308 -6.50 13.23 -11.93
C LEU A 308 -7.90 12.95 -12.49
N ALA A 309 -8.86 12.66 -11.60
CA ALA A 309 -10.20 12.22 -12.01
C ALA A 309 -11.25 12.67 -10.98
N LYS A 310 -11.96 13.77 -11.26
CA LYS A 310 -12.91 14.42 -10.36
C LYS A 310 -14.06 13.51 -9.92
N LYS A 311 -14.52 12.61 -10.80
CA LYS A 311 -15.69 11.74 -10.56
C LYS A 311 -15.35 10.44 -9.81
N ILE A 312 -14.06 10.11 -9.62
CA ILE A 312 -13.62 8.91 -8.91
C ILE A 312 -13.55 9.16 -7.41
N GLU A 313 -14.24 8.32 -6.64
CA GLU A 313 -14.23 8.38 -5.18
C GLU A 313 -13.28 7.31 -4.61
N TYR A 314 -12.11 7.75 -4.15
CA TYR A 314 -11.13 6.93 -3.45
C TYR A 314 -11.35 7.01 -1.94
N PHE A 315 -11.41 5.88 -1.23
CA PHE A 315 -11.52 5.83 0.23
C PHE A 315 -11.02 4.51 0.81
N SER A 316 -10.69 4.54 2.11
CA SER A 316 -10.35 3.33 2.87
C SER A 316 -11.59 2.78 3.56
N PHE A 317 -12.10 1.65 3.07
CA PHE A 317 -13.36 1.05 3.53
C PHE A 317 -13.31 0.60 4.99
N LEU A 318 -12.16 0.08 5.44
CA LEU A 318 -12.01 -0.41 6.83
C LEU A 318 -11.43 0.64 7.79
N ARG A 319 -11.33 1.92 7.39
CA ARG A 319 -10.80 3.01 8.22
C ARG A 319 -11.45 3.17 9.61
N PRO A 320 -12.74 2.92 9.79
CA PRO A 320 -13.33 2.98 11.13
C PRO A 320 -12.80 1.95 12.12
N PHE A 321 -12.19 0.86 11.66
CA PHE A 321 -11.84 -0.30 12.46
C PHE A 321 -10.35 -0.41 12.78
N TYR A 322 -10.06 -0.97 13.95
CA TYR A 322 -8.77 -1.51 14.30
C TYR A 322 -8.54 -2.88 13.64
N GLU A 323 -7.28 -3.26 13.47
CA GLU A 323 -6.87 -4.58 12.92
C GLU A 323 -7.49 -5.76 13.69
N ILE A 324 -7.60 -5.66 15.02
CA ILE A 324 -8.21 -6.72 15.84
C ILE A 324 -9.74 -6.85 15.59
N GLN A 325 -10.43 -5.75 15.30
CA GLN A 325 -11.85 -5.80 14.89
C GLN A 325 -11.99 -6.46 13.52
N ILE A 326 -11.07 -6.17 12.60
CA ILE A 326 -11.02 -6.81 11.28
C ILE A 326 -10.71 -8.30 11.42
N ALA A 327 -9.83 -8.70 12.33
CA ALA A 327 -9.56 -10.11 12.62
C ALA A 327 -10.81 -10.83 13.15
N LYS A 328 -11.59 -10.18 14.03
CA LYS A 328 -12.90 -10.69 14.50
C LYS A 328 -13.90 -10.83 13.34
N LEU A 329 -13.96 -9.88 12.41
CA LEU A 329 -14.80 -9.98 11.23
C LEU A 329 -14.35 -11.10 10.29
N PHE A 330 -13.03 -11.20 10.05
CA PHE A 330 -12.44 -12.24 9.20
C PHE A 330 -12.69 -13.65 9.72
N SER A 331 -12.73 -13.85 11.05
CA SER A 331 -13.00 -15.16 11.65
C SER A 331 -14.37 -15.76 11.27
N LYS A 332 -15.30 -14.93 10.80
CA LYS A 332 -16.60 -15.36 10.29
C LYS A 332 -16.53 -15.98 8.88
N TYR A 333 -15.38 -15.98 8.23
CA TYR A 333 -15.20 -16.45 6.85
C TYR A 333 -14.17 -17.57 6.71
N PRO A 334 -14.42 -18.77 7.31
CA PRO A 334 -13.44 -19.87 7.37
C PRO A 334 -13.01 -20.39 6.00
N LYS A 335 -13.81 -20.24 4.95
CA LYS A 335 -13.46 -20.62 3.57
C LYS A 335 -12.18 -19.98 3.04
N TYR A 336 -11.71 -18.87 3.64
CA TYR A 336 -10.49 -18.18 3.25
C TYR A 336 -9.25 -18.54 4.10
N PHE A 337 -9.40 -19.30 5.19
CA PHE A 337 -8.31 -19.60 6.12
C PHE A 337 -7.09 -20.24 5.44
N ASN A 338 -7.33 -21.12 4.47
CA ASN A 338 -6.26 -21.76 3.69
C ASN A 338 -5.80 -20.96 2.46
N ALA A 339 -6.40 -19.81 2.22
CA ALA A 339 -6.08 -18.97 1.05
C ALA A 339 -5.27 -17.74 1.41
N PHE A 340 -5.57 -17.08 2.55
CA PHE A 340 -4.95 -15.81 2.88
C PHE A 340 -3.50 -15.95 3.34
N LEU A 341 -2.68 -14.99 2.94
CA LEU A 341 -1.28 -14.89 3.34
C LEU A 341 -0.86 -13.42 3.32
N SER A 342 -0.28 -12.94 4.41
CA SER A 342 0.28 -11.58 4.51
C SER A 342 1.64 -11.56 5.22
N CYS A 343 2.37 -12.67 5.19
CA CYS A 343 3.70 -12.80 5.78
C CYS A 343 4.74 -12.03 4.96
N ASN A 344 5.38 -11.03 5.55
CA ASN A 344 6.37 -10.21 4.86
C ASN A 344 7.57 -11.03 4.37
N VAL A 345 8.07 -11.96 5.20
CA VAL A 345 9.20 -12.83 4.83
C VAL A 345 8.85 -13.75 3.66
N ALA A 346 7.61 -14.23 3.58
CA ALA A 346 7.17 -15.06 2.47
C ALA A 346 7.18 -14.31 1.13
N TYR A 347 6.98 -12.99 1.15
CA TYR A 347 6.95 -12.13 -0.04
C TYR A 347 8.28 -11.40 -0.30
N GLN A 348 9.24 -11.47 0.60
CA GLN A 348 10.58 -10.92 0.35
C GLN A 348 11.30 -11.76 -0.70
N THR A 349 11.50 -11.17 -1.86
CA THR A 349 12.37 -11.71 -2.90
C THR A 349 13.73 -11.02 -2.79
N ALA A 350 14.72 -11.68 -2.17
CA ALA A 350 16.07 -11.12 -1.93
C ALA A 350 16.74 -10.81 -3.25
N SER A 351 16.45 -10.47 -4.27
CA SER A 351 17.03 -10.13 -5.59
C SER A 351 16.03 -10.15 -6.75
N GLY A 352 14.73 -10.27 -6.45
CA GLY A 352 13.70 -10.41 -7.48
C GLY A 352 13.69 -11.79 -8.19
N THR A 353 14.55 -12.72 -7.78
CA THR A 353 14.73 -14.02 -8.45
C THR A 353 14.12 -15.20 -7.71
N LYS A 354 13.81 -15.07 -6.40
CA LYS A 354 13.10 -16.09 -5.65
C LYS A 354 11.60 -15.91 -5.76
N LEU A 355 10.89 -16.98 -6.11
CA LEU A 355 9.44 -17.01 -6.03
C LEU A 355 9.00 -16.82 -4.57
N PRO A 356 7.90 -16.08 -4.32
CA PRO A 356 7.34 -15.95 -2.98
C PRO A 356 7.00 -17.30 -2.36
N ALA A 357 7.30 -17.45 -1.07
CA ALA A 357 6.92 -18.65 -0.33
C ALA A 357 5.39 -18.74 -0.22
N LYS A 358 4.86 -19.96 -0.29
CA LYS A 358 3.40 -20.21 -0.23
C LYS A 358 2.87 -20.40 1.20
N LYS A 359 3.70 -20.17 2.24
CA LYS A 359 3.37 -20.48 3.65
C LYS A 359 3.79 -19.35 4.58
N TRP A 360 3.10 -19.24 5.69
CA TRP A 360 3.51 -18.41 6.82
C TRP A 360 4.87 -18.85 7.36
N CYS A 361 5.80 -17.90 7.56
CA CYS A 361 7.14 -18.25 8.04
C CYS A 361 7.15 -18.64 9.54
N GLY A 362 6.16 -18.23 10.32
CA GLY A 362 6.00 -18.50 11.74
C GLY A 362 7.10 -17.91 12.65
N LYS A 363 7.83 -16.88 12.17
CA LYS A 363 8.94 -16.28 12.92
C LYS A 363 9.07 -14.75 12.79
N CYS A 364 8.32 -14.08 11.93
CA CYS A 364 8.33 -12.62 11.80
C CYS A 364 7.21 -11.96 12.63
N SER A 365 7.31 -10.64 12.83
CA SER A 365 6.35 -9.84 13.58
C SER A 365 4.94 -9.96 12.99
N LYS A 366 4.80 -9.98 11.66
CA LYS A 366 3.49 -10.13 11.00
C LYS A 366 2.85 -11.49 11.28
N CYS A 367 3.64 -12.58 11.38
CA CYS A 367 3.11 -13.90 11.73
C CYS A 367 2.56 -13.91 13.16
N LEU A 368 3.35 -13.45 14.15
CA LEU A 368 2.93 -13.43 15.56
C LEU A 368 1.73 -12.49 15.75
N PHE A 369 1.76 -11.30 15.15
CA PHE A 369 0.65 -10.35 15.16
C PHE A 369 -0.66 -10.97 14.64
N THR A 370 -0.60 -11.59 13.45
CA THR A 370 -1.79 -12.19 12.82
C THR A 370 -2.31 -13.36 13.64
N TRP A 371 -1.42 -14.20 14.18
CA TRP A 371 -1.75 -15.29 15.10
C TRP A 371 -2.48 -14.73 16.33
N ALA A 372 -1.87 -13.76 17.04
CA ALA A 372 -2.43 -13.19 18.26
C ALA A 372 -3.79 -12.51 18.02
N CYS A 373 -3.98 -11.79 16.90
CA CYS A 373 -5.26 -11.17 16.56
C CYS A 373 -6.36 -12.18 16.21
N LEU A 374 -6.01 -13.33 15.63
CA LEU A 374 -6.99 -14.37 15.27
C LEU A 374 -7.28 -15.34 16.42
N TYR A 375 -6.33 -15.58 17.29
CA TYR A 375 -6.44 -16.57 18.37
C TYR A 375 -7.69 -16.41 19.24
N PRO A 376 -8.12 -15.21 19.64
CA PRO A 376 -9.34 -15.03 20.41
C PRO A 376 -10.62 -15.51 19.69
N PHE A 377 -10.64 -15.49 18.36
CA PHE A 377 -11.86 -15.65 17.56
C PHE A 377 -11.88 -16.93 16.70
N VAL A 378 -10.76 -17.58 16.51
CA VAL A 378 -10.62 -18.78 15.65
C VAL A 378 -10.23 -19.96 16.50
N ASN A 379 -10.78 -21.15 16.20
CA ASN A 379 -10.40 -22.39 16.89
C ASN A 379 -8.90 -22.68 16.67
N GLU A 380 -8.21 -23.15 17.71
CA GLU A 380 -6.78 -23.43 17.67
C GLU A 380 -6.41 -24.45 16.59
N LYS A 381 -7.24 -25.50 16.39
CA LYS A 381 -7.00 -26.49 15.33
C LYS A 381 -6.94 -25.84 13.94
N GLU A 382 -7.80 -24.85 13.67
CA GLU A 382 -7.77 -24.11 12.40
C GLU A 382 -6.53 -23.21 12.30
N LEU A 383 -6.15 -22.55 13.40
CA LEU A 383 -4.92 -21.75 13.43
C LEU A 383 -3.66 -22.60 13.18
N LEU A 384 -3.62 -23.81 13.75
CA LEU A 384 -2.53 -24.76 13.50
C LEU A 384 -2.46 -25.18 12.02
N LYS A 385 -3.61 -25.37 11.35
CA LYS A 385 -3.64 -25.61 9.89
C LYS A 385 -3.08 -24.43 9.09
N ILE A 386 -3.39 -23.19 9.50
CA ILE A 386 -2.94 -21.96 8.82
C ILE A 386 -1.42 -21.76 9.01
N PHE A 387 -0.93 -21.83 10.26
CA PHE A 387 0.44 -21.43 10.60
C PHE A 387 1.40 -22.62 10.75
N GLY A 388 0.90 -23.86 10.81
CA GLY A 388 1.67 -25.08 10.94
C GLY A 388 2.18 -25.38 12.34
N LYS A 389 2.01 -24.47 13.32
CA LYS A 389 2.45 -24.61 14.70
C LYS A 389 1.78 -23.55 15.59
N ASN A 390 1.77 -23.81 16.92
CA ASN A 390 1.38 -22.79 17.90
C ASN A 390 2.51 -21.78 18.06
N LEU A 391 2.25 -20.52 17.68
CA LEU A 391 3.27 -19.47 17.76
C LEU A 391 3.49 -18.97 19.19
N PHE A 392 2.52 -19.16 20.10
CA PHE A 392 2.70 -18.82 21.51
C PHE A 392 3.64 -19.76 22.25
N GLU A 393 3.90 -20.97 21.74
CA GLU A 393 4.91 -21.88 22.29
C GLU A 393 6.35 -21.54 21.89
N ASN A 394 6.53 -20.70 20.90
CA ASN A 394 7.85 -20.40 20.37
C ASN A 394 8.58 -19.34 21.22
N LYS A 395 9.45 -19.80 22.13
CA LYS A 395 10.28 -18.95 23.02
C LYS A 395 11.07 -17.88 22.25
N LYS A 396 11.52 -18.17 21.02
CA LYS A 396 12.27 -17.21 20.18
C LYS A 396 11.42 -16.00 19.74
N LEU A 397 10.11 -16.06 19.88
CA LEU A 397 9.20 -14.94 19.57
C LEU A 397 8.96 -14.00 20.75
N LEU A 398 9.52 -14.27 21.94
CA LEU A 398 9.36 -13.37 23.10
C LEU A 398 9.84 -11.93 22.82
N PRO A 399 11.03 -11.69 22.27
CA PRO A 399 11.43 -10.33 21.93
C PRO A 399 10.47 -9.66 20.93
N VAL A 400 9.96 -10.42 19.95
CA VAL A 400 8.99 -9.91 18.97
C VAL A 400 7.67 -9.55 19.65
N MET A 401 7.16 -10.37 20.56
CA MET A 401 5.96 -10.05 21.34
C MET A 401 6.14 -8.75 22.13
N LEU A 402 7.26 -8.61 22.82
CA LEU A 402 7.56 -7.41 23.62
C LEU A 402 7.65 -6.14 22.75
N GLU A 403 8.24 -6.22 21.56
CA GLU A 403 8.26 -5.13 20.60
C GLU A 403 6.85 -4.77 20.12
N LEU A 404 6.04 -5.77 19.78
CA LEU A 404 4.65 -5.56 19.31
C LEU A 404 3.79 -4.86 20.37
N ILE A 405 3.88 -5.27 21.65
CA ILE A 405 3.12 -4.66 22.74
C ILE A 405 3.78 -3.39 23.31
N GLY A 406 4.98 -3.04 22.85
CA GLY A 406 5.70 -1.83 23.28
C GLY A 406 6.30 -1.89 24.68
N VAL A 407 6.58 -3.07 25.22
CA VAL A 407 7.11 -3.28 26.58
C VAL A 407 8.50 -3.91 26.51
N GLY A 408 9.46 -3.33 27.24
CA GLY A 408 10.77 -3.95 27.46
C GLY A 408 11.66 -4.13 26.22
N SER A 409 11.31 -3.55 25.09
CA SER A 409 12.15 -3.62 23.90
C SER A 409 13.36 -2.70 24.02
N PRO A 410 14.59 -3.18 23.73
CA PRO A 410 15.78 -2.34 23.68
C PRO A 410 15.66 -1.20 22.68
N ARG A 411 14.87 -1.40 21.62
CA ARG A 411 14.70 -0.44 20.52
C ARG A 411 13.56 0.55 20.72
N ARG A 412 12.65 0.34 21.66
CA ARG A 412 11.49 1.21 22.00
C ARG A 412 10.65 1.68 20.81
N PHE A 413 10.73 1.01 19.64
CA PHE A 413 9.94 1.37 18.48
C PHE A 413 9.10 0.19 17.98
N LYS A 414 8.01 0.49 17.28
CA LYS A 414 7.14 -0.50 16.63
C LYS A 414 7.84 -1.04 15.38
N PRO A 415 7.82 -2.36 15.11
CA PRO A 415 8.40 -2.93 13.90
C PRO A 415 7.95 -2.22 12.61
N PHE A 416 8.83 -2.09 11.64
CA PHE A 416 8.51 -1.57 10.31
C PHE A 416 7.74 -2.62 9.49
N GLU A 417 6.62 -3.05 10.03
CA GLU A 417 5.68 -3.99 9.43
C GLU A 417 4.24 -3.53 9.69
N CYS A 418 3.29 -4.04 8.88
CA CYS A 418 1.86 -3.76 9.08
C CYS A 418 1.31 -4.64 10.22
N VAL A 419 1.47 -4.23 11.47
CA VAL A 419 1.22 -5.07 12.67
C VAL A 419 0.33 -4.37 13.72
N GLY A 420 -0.66 -3.62 13.30
CA GLY A 420 -1.56 -2.94 14.22
C GLY A 420 -0.89 -1.85 15.07
N THR A 421 -1.56 -1.39 16.12
CA THR A 421 -0.99 -0.51 17.14
C THR A 421 -0.42 -1.32 18.31
N LYS A 422 0.46 -0.73 19.10
CA LYS A 422 0.97 -1.36 20.35
C LYS A 422 -0.18 -1.75 21.29
N LYS A 423 -1.19 -0.86 21.40
CA LYS A 423 -2.39 -1.11 22.22
C LYS A 423 -3.19 -2.31 21.70
N GLU A 424 -3.38 -2.43 20.40
CA GLU A 424 -4.10 -3.58 19.82
C GLU A 424 -3.35 -4.88 20.04
N ASN A 425 -2.03 -4.87 19.91
CA ASN A 425 -1.21 -6.05 20.17
C ASN A 425 -1.32 -6.50 21.63
N LEU A 426 -1.27 -5.56 22.58
CA LEU A 426 -1.47 -5.85 23.99
C LEU A 426 -2.86 -6.47 24.26
N ILE A 427 -3.90 -5.90 23.65
CA ILE A 427 -5.28 -6.40 23.75
C ILE A 427 -5.40 -7.79 23.10
N ALA A 428 -4.78 -8.01 21.94
CA ALA A 428 -4.80 -9.30 21.26
C ALA A 428 -4.16 -10.41 22.11
N VAL A 429 -3.01 -10.13 22.73
CA VAL A 429 -2.36 -11.07 23.65
C VAL A 429 -3.22 -11.30 24.91
N TYR A 430 -3.79 -10.23 25.49
CA TYR A 430 -4.71 -10.35 26.63
C TYR A 430 -5.92 -11.23 26.32
N LEU A 431 -6.60 -11.00 25.22
CA LEU A 431 -7.77 -11.80 24.82
C LEU A 431 -7.39 -13.24 24.50
N SER A 432 -6.19 -13.48 23.95
CA SER A 432 -5.66 -14.82 23.73
C SER A 432 -5.39 -15.56 25.04
N TRP A 433 -4.78 -14.89 26.00
CA TRP A 433 -4.54 -15.40 27.36
C TRP A 433 -5.86 -15.75 28.05
N LYS A 434 -6.85 -14.83 28.03
CA LYS A 434 -8.17 -15.05 28.62
C LYS A 434 -8.86 -16.28 28.03
N LYS A 435 -8.89 -16.41 26.71
CA LYS A 435 -9.48 -17.56 26.02
C LYS A 435 -8.79 -18.87 26.39
N CYS A 436 -7.46 -18.87 26.48
CA CYS A 436 -6.69 -20.05 26.84
C CYS A 436 -7.00 -20.49 28.28
N GLY A 437 -7.08 -19.57 29.25
CA GLY A 437 -7.42 -19.87 30.63
C GLY A 437 -8.87 -20.34 30.83
N GLU A 438 -9.81 -19.90 29.99
CA GLU A 438 -11.22 -20.35 30.03
C GLU A 438 -11.45 -21.73 29.40
N GLN A 439 -10.59 -22.15 28.45
CA GLN A 439 -10.78 -23.39 27.70
C GLN A 439 -9.95 -24.59 28.17
N PHE A 440 -8.86 -24.34 28.90
CA PHE A 440 -7.92 -25.41 29.24
C PHE A 440 -7.55 -25.36 30.74
N SER A 441 -7.74 -26.48 31.43
CA SER A 441 -7.05 -26.81 32.68
C SER A 441 -5.55 -27.14 32.46
N ALA A 442 -5.05 -27.02 31.23
CA ALA A 442 -3.70 -27.34 30.80
C ALA A 442 -2.75 -26.15 30.98
N GLU A 443 -1.46 -26.42 30.99
CA GLU A 443 -0.41 -25.38 31.12
C GLU A 443 -0.49 -24.36 29.96
N LEU A 444 -0.40 -23.06 30.32
CA LEU A 444 -0.42 -21.98 29.34
C LEU A 444 0.79 -22.05 28.39
N PRO A 445 0.59 -21.78 27.08
CA PRO A 445 1.69 -21.60 26.13
C PRO A 445 2.73 -20.59 26.64
N PHE A 446 4.01 -20.82 26.36
CA PHE A 446 5.13 -20.06 26.93
C PHE A 446 4.96 -18.53 26.89
N LEU A 447 4.55 -17.96 25.73
CA LEU A 447 4.39 -16.50 25.61
C LEU A 447 3.21 -15.98 26.44
N LEU A 448 2.14 -16.75 26.57
CA LEU A 448 0.97 -16.38 27.38
C LEU A 448 1.26 -16.53 28.87
N LYS A 449 2.04 -17.51 29.29
CA LYS A 449 2.55 -17.64 30.66
C LYS A 449 3.44 -16.46 31.03
N TYR A 450 4.37 -16.10 30.14
CA TYR A 450 5.20 -14.91 30.34
C TYR A 450 4.36 -13.62 30.43
N PHE A 451 3.34 -13.49 29.58
CA PHE A 451 2.41 -12.38 29.62
C PHE A 451 1.68 -12.29 30.97
N GLU A 452 1.15 -13.42 31.47
CA GLU A 452 0.46 -13.51 32.76
C GLU A 452 1.36 -13.05 33.92
N GLU A 453 2.57 -13.61 34.00
CA GLU A 453 3.50 -13.38 35.13
C GLU A 453 4.17 -12.01 35.09
N LYS A 454 4.56 -11.50 33.93
CA LYS A 454 5.46 -10.36 33.79
C LYS A 454 4.81 -9.10 33.22
N ILE A 455 3.72 -9.23 32.50
CA ILE A 455 3.08 -8.12 31.78
C ILE A 455 1.73 -7.76 32.38
N LEU A 456 0.84 -8.72 32.51
CA LEU A 456 -0.53 -8.53 32.98
C LEU A 456 -0.61 -7.74 34.31
N PRO A 457 0.22 -7.98 35.34
CA PRO A 457 0.15 -7.24 36.59
C PRO A 457 0.39 -5.73 36.48
N LYS A 458 0.97 -5.27 35.37
CA LYS A 458 1.24 -3.85 35.10
C LYS A 458 0.02 -3.11 34.55
N TYR A 459 -1.07 -3.80 34.26
CA TYR A 459 -2.25 -3.24 33.59
C TYR A 459 -3.54 -3.60 34.34
N GLN A 460 -4.20 -2.62 34.90
CA GLN A 460 -5.41 -2.85 35.73
C GLN A 460 -6.72 -2.93 34.95
N ASN A 461 -6.77 -2.41 33.72
CA ASN A 461 -8.03 -2.17 33.01
C ASN A 461 -8.14 -2.86 31.63
N LEU A 462 -7.33 -3.91 31.36
CA LEU A 462 -7.29 -4.54 30.02
C LEU A 462 -8.64 -5.10 29.58
N LYS A 463 -9.48 -5.59 30.50
CA LYS A 463 -10.84 -6.05 30.17
C LYS A 463 -11.64 -4.91 29.55
N LYS A 464 -11.78 -3.79 30.25
CA LYS A 464 -12.53 -2.61 29.79
C LYS A 464 -11.94 -2.02 28.50
N GLU A 465 -10.61 -1.97 28.39
CA GLU A 465 -9.92 -1.49 27.20
C GLU A 465 -10.14 -2.39 25.99
N SER A 466 -10.21 -3.71 26.19
CA SER A 466 -10.49 -4.66 25.11
C SER A 466 -11.92 -4.51 24.60
N GLU A 467 -12.90 -4.41 25.49
CA GLU A 467 -14.31 -4.18 25.15
C GLU A 467 -14.48 -2.87 24.38
N LYS A 468 -13.89 -1.78 24.88
CA LYS A 468 -13.89 -0.47 24.21
C LYS A 468 -13.24 -0.52 22.83
N THR A 469 -12.15 -1.24 22.66
CA THR A 469 -11.45 -1.35 21.37
C THR A 469 -12.27 -2.17 20.37
N LEU A 470 -12.87 -3.28 20.82
CA LEU A 470 -13.67 -4.16 19.96
C LEU A 470 -15.01 -3.54 19.54
N SER A 471 -15.56 -2.58 20.28
CA SER A 471 -16.79 -1.84 19.95
C SER A 471 -16.54 -0.45 19.36
N SER A 472 -15.27 -0.02 19.22
CA SER A 472 -14.96 1.34 18.81
C SER A 472 -15.26 1.60 17.34
N TRP A 473 -15.71 2.82 17.06
CA TRP A 473 -15.87 3.37 15.72
C TRP A 473 -15.04 4.64 15.58
N ASN A 474 -14.29 4.75 14.47
CA ASN A 474 -13.54 5.97 14.19
C ASN A 474 -14.30 6.86 13.20
N ASN A 475 -14.72 8.04 13.66
CA ASN A 475 -15.41 9.04 12.83
C ASN A 475 -14.45 9.76 11.86
N GLN A 476 -13.12 9.65 12.07
CA GLN A 476 -12.12 10.19 11.16
C GLN A 476 -11.94 9.23 9.97
N ASN A 477 -12.86 9.31 9.01
CA ASN A 477 -12.86 8.51 7.79
C ASN A 477 -13.45 9.33 6.63
N ASN A 478 -13.25 8.87 5.38
CA ASN A 478 -13.76 9.49 4.16
C ASN A 478 -14.78 8.57 3.46
N LEU A 479 -15.48 7.75 4.19
CA LEU A 479 -16.50 6.87 3.62
C LEU A 479 -17.65 7.69 3.02
N PRO A 480 -18.08 7.42 1.80
CA PRO A 480 -19.38 7.88 1.35
C PRO A 480 -20.49 7.32 2.26
N LYS A 481 -21.55 8.10 2.48
CA LYS A 481 -22.62 7.79 3.47
C LYS A 481 -23.16 6.37 3.34
N GLU A 482 -23.41 5.91 2.13
CA GLU A 482 -23.92 4.55 1.87
C GLU A 482 -22.97 3.44 2.39
N PHE A 483 -21.64 3.62 2.29
CA PHE A 483 -20.66 2.66 2.78
C PHE A 483 -20.50 2.72 4.30
N GLU A 484 -20.63 3.90 4.87
CA GLU A 484 -20.65 4.07 6.33
C GLU A 484 -21.84 3.33 6.96
N GLU A 485 -23.04 3.46 6.38
CA GLU A 485 -24.26 2.77 6.82
C GLU A 485 -24.11 1.24 6.71
N ILE A 486 -23.52 0.74 5.62
CA ILE A 486 -23.23 -0.69 5.46
C ILE A 486 -22.34 -1.19 6.60
N LEU A 487 -21.25 -0.47 6.90
CA LEU A 487 -20.32 -0.88 7.95
C LEU A 487 -20.94 -0.80 9.35
N LYS A 488 -21.72 0.24 9.67
CA LYS A 488 -22.40 0.37 10.96
C LYS A 488 -23.32 -0.81 11.24
N LYS A 489 -24.07 -1.28 10.24
CA LYS A 489 -24.93 -2.48 10.35
C LYS A 489 -24.17 -3.79 10.59
N MET A 490 -22.86 -3.82 10.35
CA MET A 490 -22.03 -5.02 10.56
C MET A 490 -21.42 -5.10 11.96
N VAL A 491 -21.46 -3.99 12.72
CA VAL A 491 -20.84 -3.85 14.05
C VAL A 491 -21.90 -3.78 15.14
N SER A 492 -23.12 -3.36 14.79
CA SER A 492 -24.33 -3.51 15.64
C SER A 492 -24.73 -4.99 15.73
#